data_14578326a7b28fe48d8e817b9fef6a78
#
_entry.id   14578326a7b28fe48d8e817b9fef6a78
#
_cell.length_a   1.000
_cell.length_b   1.000
_cell.length_c   1.000
_cell.angle_alpha   90.00
_cell.angle_beta   90.00
_cell.angle_gamma   90.00
#
_symmetry.space_group_name_H-M   'P 1'
#
loop_
_entity.id
_entity.type
_entity.pdbx_description
1 polymer ?
#
loop_
_entity_poly.entity_id
_entity_poly.type
_entity_poly.pdbx_seq_one_letter_code
_entity_poly.pdbx_strand_id
1 'polypeptide(L)'
;MSKSRLDDSLIDLNRSPSHLLHRVLQMALDLFVEEAGPGAVTQRQFAVLAAVAADEGPTQSRLVKATGIDRSTLADMVARMIDKGLLTRERSA
;
A
#
# COMPACT_ATOMS: atom_id res chain seq x y z
N MET A 1 14.54 25.23 24.43
CA MET A 1 15.10 23.91 24.13
C MET A 1 16.56 24.03 23.74
N SER A 2 17.40 23.17 24.31
CA SER A 2 18.80 23.14 23.91
C SER A 2 18.95 22.43 22.58
N LYS A 3 19.93 22.85 21.78
CA LYS A 3 20.23 22.21 20.51
C LYS A 3 20.74 20.79 20.72
N SER A 4 20.32 19.89 19.86
CA SER A 4 20.85 18.54 19.80
C SER A 4 22.32 18.55 19.39
N ARG A 5 23.06 17.49 19.75
CA ARG A 5 24.42 17.27 19.26
C ARG A 5 24.46 16.86 17.81
N LEU A 6 23.31 16.51 17.25
CA LEU A 6 23.22 16.14 15.84
C LEU A 6 23.44 17.38 14.96
N ASP A 7 24.06 17.17 13.83
CA ASP A 7 24.20 18.19 12.80
C ASP A 7 22.81 18.68 12.38
N ASP A 8 22.63 19.99 12.24
CA ASP A 8 21.37 20.58 11.81
C ASP A 8 20.89 19.98 10.50
N SER A 9 21.80 19.61 9.59
CA SER A 9 21.43 18.99 8.31
C SER A 9 20.80 17.60 8.50
N LEU A 10 21.14 16.88 9.57
CA LEU A 10 20.57 15.56 9.87
C LEU A 10 19.15 15.64 10.43
N ILE A 11 18.82 16.76 11.09
CA ILE A 11 17.51 16.96 11.69
C ILE A 11 16.63 17.89 10.87
N ASP A 12 17.09 18.36 9.72
CA ASP A 12 16.29 19.14 8.79
C ASP A 12 15.40 18.20 8.00
N LEU A 13 14.12 18.18 8.33
CA LEU A 13 13.15 17.30 7.70
C LEU A 13 13.03 17.52 6.19
N ASN A 14 13.20 18.75 5.72
CA ASN A 14 13.11 19.06 4.30
C ASN A 14 14.27 18.49 3.48
N ARG A 15 15.33 18.03 4.16
CA ARG A 15 16.50 17.42 3.54
C ARG A 15 16.63 15.94 3.86
N SER A 16 15.74 15.39 4.66
CA SER A 16 15.73 13.98 5.02
C SER A 16 15.07 13.16 3.91
N PRO A 17 15.78 12.23 3.26
CA PRO A 17 15.16 11.40 2.22
C PRO A 17 13.95 10.60 2.71
N SER A 18 14.02 10.04 3.92
CA SER A 18 12.90 9.26 4.46
C SER A 18 11.67 10.13 4.71
N HIS A 19 11.87 11.35 5.20
CA HIS A 19 10.77 12.28 5.41
C HIS A 19 10.15 12.73 4.08
N LEU A 20 10.97 13.01 3.07
CA LEU A 20 10.50 13.40 1.75
C LEU A 20 9.69 12.28 1.09
N LEU A 21 10.15 11.05 1.22
CA LEU A 21 9.41 9.89 0.72
C LEU A 21 8.07 9.74 1.44
N HIS A 22 8.07 9.94 2.76
CA HIS A 22 6.83 9.89 3.54
C HIS A 22 5.83 10.96 3.08
N ARG A 23 6.30 12.18 2.83
CA ARG A 23 5.44 13.27 2.31
C ARG A 23 4.88 12.95 0.94
N VAL A 24 5.71 12.41 0.04
CA VAL A 24 5.25 12.01 -1.30
C VAL A 24 4.17 10.94 -1.19
N LEU A 25 4.38 9.94 -0.34
CA LEU A 25 3.39 8.90 -0.11
C LEU A 25 2.08 9.50 0.41
N GLN A 26 2.15 10.38 1.40
CA GLN A 26 0.96 11.01 1.96
C GLN A 26 0.19 11.81 0.90
N MET A 27 0.89 12.54 0.06
CA MET A 27 0.27 13.30 -1.03
C MET A 27 -0.40 12.36 -2.03
N ALA A 28 0.24 11.25 -2.36
CA ALA A 28 -0.32 10.26 -3.27
C ALA A 28 -1.59 9.62 -2.71
N LEU A 29 -1.60 9.32 -1.41
CA LEU A 29 -2.77 8.75 -0.74
C LEU A 29 -3.92 9.75 -0.71
N ASP A 30 -3.64 11.02 -0.44
CA ASP A 30 -4.65 12.08 -0.42
C ASP A 30 -5.28 12.27 -1.81
N LEU A 31 -4.46 12.27 -2.86
CA LEU A 31 -4.94 12.38 -4.23
C LEU A 31 -5.80 11.16 -4.61
N PHE A 32 -5.40 9.97 -4.19
CA PHE A 32 -6.17 8.76 -4.46
C PHE A 32 -7.57 8.84 -3.84
N VAL A 33 -7.65 9.27 -2.58
CA VAL A 33 -8.94 9.42 -1.89
C VAL A 33 -9.79 10.48 -2.57
N GLU A 34 -9.20 11.60 -2.96
CA GLU A 34 -9.90 12.69 -3.62
C GLU A 34 -10.51 12.23 -4.97
N GLU A 35 -9.72 11.53 -5.79
CA GLU A 35 -10.16 11.08 -7.12
C GLU A 35 -11.14 9.90 -7.05
N ALA A 36 -10.91 8.97 -6.13
CA ALA A 36 -11.74 7.77 -6.01
C ALA A 36 -13.09 8.05 -5.36
N GLY A 37 -13.16 9.07 -4.51
CA GLY A 37 -14.40 9.47 -3.84
C GLY A 37 -14.75 8.62 -2.63
N PRO A 38 -15.82 8.99 -1.92
CA PRO A 38 -16.27 8.27 -0.72
C PRO A 38 -16.71 6.85 -1.04
N GLY A 39 -16.40 5.91 -0.19
CA GLY A 39 -16.79 4.51 -0.34
C GLY A 39 -15.94 3.72 -1.32
N ALA A 40 -14.94 4.33 -1.91
CA ALA A 40 -14.01 3.64 -2.80
C ALA A 40 -13.09 2.70 -2.02
N VAL A 41 -12.46 1.78 -2.75
CA VAL A 41 -11.44 0.91 -2.17
C VAL A 41 -10.23 1.71 -1.69
N THR A 42 -9.53 1.20 -0.70
CA THR A 42 -8.29 1.83 -0.23
C THR A 42 -7.18 1.70 -1.26
N GLN A 43 -6.12 2.50 -1.12
CA GLN A 43 -4.94 2.40 -1.98
C GLN A 43 -4.35 0.99 -1.97
N ARG A 44 -4.26 0.36 -0.80
CA ARG A 44 -3.74 -1.01 -0.70
C ARG A 44 -4.66 -2.03 -1.34
N GLN A 45 -5.96 -1.89 -1.15
CA GLN A 45 -6.94 -2.75 -1.83
C GLN A 45 -6.85 -2.59 -3.34
N PHE A 46 -6.72 -1.37 -3.83
CA PHE A 46 -6.52 -1.10 -5.26
C PHE A 46 -5.27 -1.79 -5.78
N ALA A 47 -4.15 -1.72 -5.04
CA ALA A 47 -2.91 -2.39 -5.42
C ALA A 47 -3.09 -3.90 -5.57
N VAL A 48 -3.82 -4.52 -4.64
CA VAL A 48 -4.13 -5.96 -4.71
C VAL A 48 -5.01 -6.27 -5.92
N LEU A 49 -6.06 -5.48 -6.14
CA LEU A 49 -6.95 -5.68 -7.31
C LEU A 49 -6.19 -5.54 -8.62
N ALA A 50 -5.32 -4.55 -8.73
CA ALA A 50 -4.52 -4.34 -9.93
C ALA A 50 -3.54 -5.50 -10.16
N ALA A 51 -2.91 -6.00 -9.11
CA ALA A 51 -2.00 -7.14 -9.20
C ALA A 51 -2.74 -8.43 -9.60
N VAL A 52 -3.94 -8.64 -9.09
CA VAL A 52 -4.77 -9.79 -9.48
C VAL A 52 -5.18 -9.67 -10.94
N ALA A 53 -5.59 -8.49 -11.38
CA ALA A 53 -6.03 -8.28 -12.77
C ALA A 53 -4.89 -8.46 -13.78
N ALA A 54 -3.66 -8.19 -13.38
CA ALA A 54 -2.48 -8.29 -14.25
C ALA A 54 -1.92 -9.71 -14.36
N ASP A 55 -2.36 -10.65 -13.53
CA ASP A 55 -1.81 -12.01 -13.46
C ASP A 55 -2.94 -13.01 -13.69
N GLU A 56 -2.78 -13.90 -14.67
CA GLU A 56 -3.79 -14.89 -15.02
C GLU A 56 -3.97 -15.97 -13.95
N GLY A 57 -2.95 -16.24 -13.14
CA GLY A 57 -3.00 -17.26 -12.09
C GLY A 57 -2.36 -16.75 -10.81
N PRO A 58 -2.90 -15.67 -10.20
CA PRO A 58 -2.25 -15.08 -9.05
C PRO A 58 -2.26 -16.02 -7.86
N THR A 59 -1.07 -16.28 -7.32
CA THR A 59 -0.88 -16.98 -6.06
C THR A 59 -0.59 -15.94 -4.99
N GLN A 60 -0.75 -16.32 -3.72
CA GLN A 60 -0.41 -15.43 -2.62
C GLN A 60 1.05 -14.97 -2.69
N SER A 61 1.97 -15.87 -3.05
CA SER A 61 3.40 -15.52 -3.19
C SER A 61 3.63 -14.48 -4.29
N ARG A 62 2.93 -14.60 -5.40
CA ARG A 62 3.02 -13.63 -6.50
C ARG A 62 2.46 -12.28 -6.09
N LEU A 63 1.35 -12.27 -5.35
CA LEU A 63 0.77 -11.03 -4.87
C LEU A 63 1.67 -10.31 -3.86
N VAL A 64 2.34 -11.07 -2.97
CA VAL A 64 3.34 -10.49 -2.06
C VAL A 64 4.44 -9.80 -2.85
N LYS A 65 4.96 -10.44 -3.88
CA LYS A 65 6.00 -9.86 -4.73
C LYS A 65 5.52 -8.60 -5.47
N ALA A 66 4.33 -8.66 -6.03
CA ALA A 66 3.80 -7.56 -6.84
C ALA A 66 3.43 -6.33 -6.00
N THR A 67 2.89 -6.53 -4.82
CA THR A 67 2.37 -5.45 -3.98
C THR A 67 3.35 -4.95 -2.93
N GLY A 68 4.31 -5.79 -2.53
CA GLY A 68 5.21 -5.49 -1.42
C GLY A 68 4.54 -5.59 -0.05
N ILE A 69 3.32 -6.07 0.03
CA ILE A 69 2.59 -6.27 1.29
C ILE A 69 3.06 -7.59 1.90
N ASP A 70 3.32 -7.61 3.21
CA ASP A 70 3.74 -8.84 3.87
C ASP A 70 2.66 -9.92 3.79
N ARG A 71 3.09 -11.18 3.87
CA ARG A 71 2.22 -12.33 3.62
C ARG A 71 1.00 -12.38 4.55
N SER A 72 1.19 -12.15 5.85
CA SER A 72 0.07 -12.24 6.80
C SER A 72 -0.92 -11.10 6.62
N THR A 73 -0.45 -9.89 6.36
CA THR A 73 -1.31 -8.75 6.08
C THR A 73 -2.07 -8.96 4.77
N LEU A 74 -1.40 -9.46 3.75
CA LEU A 74 -2.02 -9.75 2.46
C LEU A 74 -3.11 -10.81 2.60
N ALA A 75 -2.85 -11.89 3.32
CA ALA A 75 -3.83 -12.96 3.54
C ALA A 75 -5.10 -12.42 4.22
N ASP A 76 -4.93 -11.57 5.22
CA ASP A 76 -6.04 -10.95 5.92
C ASP A 76 -6.83 -10.01 5.01
N MET A 77 -6.13 -9.19 4.21
CA MET A 77 -6.75 -8.30 3.24
C MET A 77 -7.55 -9.07 2.19
N VAL A 78 -6.96 -10.12 1.63
CA VAL A 78 -7.62 -10.94 0.61
C VAL A 78 -8.88 -11.57 1.16
N ALA A 79 -8.83 -12.11 2.38
CA ALA A 79 -10.00 -12.71 3.02
C ALA A 79 -11.14 -11.69 3.16
N ARG A 80 -10.82 -10.48 3.61
CA ARG A 80 -11.82 -9.41 3.74
C ARG A 80 -12.36 -8.94 2.40
N MET A 81 -11.52 -8.89 1.38
CA MET A 81 -11.93 -8.48 0.04
C MET A 81 -12.84 -9.53 -0.60
N ILE A 82 -12.60 -10.80 -0.33
CA ILE A 82 -13.49 -11.88 -0.76
C ILE A 82 -14.86 -11.74 -0.08
N ASP A 83 -14.87 -11.50 1.23
CA ASP A 83 -16.10 -11.30 1.99
C ASP A 83 -16.93 -10.12 1.46
N LYS A 84 -16.26 -9.08 0.98
CA LYS A 84 -16.94 -7.90 0.40
C LYS A 84 -17.31 -8.06 -1.06
N GLY A 85 -16.98 -9.20 -1.66
CA GLY A 85 -17.28 -9.45 -3.07
C GLY A 85 -16.33 -8.77 -4.06
N LEU A 86 -15.21 -8.24 -3.59
CA LEU A 86 -14.21 -7.61 -4.45
C LEU A 86 -13.31 -8.62 -5.16
N LEU A 87 -13.13 -9.78 -4.55
CA LEU A 87 -12.33 -10.88 -5.09
C LEU A 87 -13.09 -12.18 -4.92
N THR A 88 -12.76 -13.15 -5.75
CA THR A 88 -13.22 -14.53 -5.59
C THR A 88 -12.02 -15.44 -5.45
N ARG A 89 -12.22 -16.57 -4.77
CA ARG A 89 -11.19 -17.60 -4.65
C ARG A 89 -11.55 -18.77 -5.56
N GLU A 90 -10.65 -19.08 -6.48
CA GLU A 90 -10.80 -20.25 -7.33
C GLU A 90 -9.84 -21.34 -6.88
N ARG A 91 -10.34 -22.57 -6.84
CA ARG A 91 -9.46 -23.71 -6.60
C ARG A 91 -8.79 -24.07 -7.90
N SER A 92 -7.46 -24.25 -7.85
CA SER A 92 -6.76 -24.81 -8.97
C SER A 92 -7.21 -26.26 -9.14
N ALA A 93 -7.49 -26.59 -10.36
CA ALA A 93 -7.92 -27.94 -10.70
C ALA A 93 -6.78 -28.97 -10.47
#